data_0e67e24fe6c0fdd1545be3b5b42efbaf
#
_entry.id   0e67e24fe6c0fdd1545be3b5b42efbaf
#
_cell.length_a   1.000
_cell.length_b   1.000
_cell.length_c   1.000
_cell.angle_alpha   90.00
_cell.angle_beta   90.00
_cell.angle_gamma   90.00
#
_symmetry.space_group_name_H-M   'P 1'
#
loop_
_entity.id
_entity.type
_entity.pdbx_description
1 polymer ?
#
loop_
_entity_poly.entity_id
_entity_poly.type
_entity_poly.pdbx_seq_one_letter_code
_entity_poly.pdbx_strand_id
1 'polypeptide(L)'
;MRQDMANQPKNRPLSPSEFFGDGRSERPPVENTVARGSLADDELFVPKNSNNFPLTVDLKLLERGEERFKIFCSPCHGLQGDGNGFVVMRGMKAPPSYHQDRLRQAPNGYIYDVTTNGFGQMLGYSAQIPPRDRWAIIAYLRALQLSRNAKAADLPAELREKLNQGNSTGTKPGGEPKPETGSTKDSAGGSD
;
A
#
# COMPACT_ATOMS: atom_id res chain seq x y z
N MET A 1 -27.73 -9.23 32.63
CA MET A 1 -28.20 -9.85 31.38
C MET A 1 -27.45 -11.15 31.23
N ARG A 2 -28.12 -12.29 31.20
CA ARG A 2 -27.46 -13.60 30.98
C ARG A 2 -27.15 -13.76 29.51
N GLN A 3 -25.89 -14.07 29.20
CA GLN A 3 -25.45 -14.28 27.82
C GLN A 3 -25.35 -15.78 27.53
N ASP A 4 -26.45 -16.48 27.71
CA ASP A 4 -26.49 -17.95 27.69
C ASP A 4 -26.05 -18.54 26.34
N MET A 5 -26.12 -17.78 25.25
CA MET A 5 -25.71 -18.22 23.90
C MET A 5 -24.39 -17.57 23.43
N ALA A 6 -23.75 -16.73 24.22
CA ALA A 6 -22.51 -16.06 23.83
C ALA A 6 -21.33 -17.03 23.73
N ASN A 7 -21.21 -17.95 24.68
CA ASN A 7 -20.19 -18.98 24.71
C ASN A 7 -20.82 -20.36 24.47
N GLN A 8 -20.61 -20.92 23.31
CA GLN A 8 -21.08 -22.25 22.94
C GLN A 8 -19.88 -23.18 22.76
N PRO A 9 -20.03 -24.50 22.96
CA PRO A 9 -18.97 -25.49 22.74
C PRO A 9 -18.76 -25.72 21.23
N LYS A 10 -18.31 -24.67 20.53
CA LYS A 10 -17.96 -24.73 19.12
C LYS A 10 -16.67 -23.97 18.88
N ASN A 11 -15.85 -24.44 17.96
CA ASN A 11 -14.67 -23.72 17.51
C ASN A 11 -15.08 -22.49 16.71
N ARG A 12 -14.50 -21.35 17.04
CA ARG A 12 -14.62 -20.11 16.27
C ARG A 12 -13.29 -19.84 15.58
N PRO A 13 -13.27 -19.12 14.44
CA PRO A 13 -12.01 -18.65 13.87
C PRO A 13 -11.16 -17.94 14.92
N LEU A 14 -9.87 -18.24 14.93
CA LEU A 14 -8.90 -17.68 15.87
C LEU A 14 -9.13 -18.01 17.36
N SER A 15 -10.04 -18.94 17.70
CA SER A 15 -10.22 -19.38 19.09
C SER A 15 -9.09 -20.33 19.51
N PRO A 16 -8.72 -20.35 20.78
CA PRO A 16 -7.83 -21.38 21.31
C PRO A 16 -8.51 -22.76 21.31
N SER A 17 -7.73 -23.81 21.20
CA SER A 17 -8.19 -25.19 21.33
C SER A 17 -7.19 -26.02 22.12
N GLU A 18 -7.64 -26.61 23.20
CA GLU A 18 -6.83 -27.53 24.00
C GLU A 18 -6.69 -28.91 23.34
N PHE A 19 -7.52 -29.21 22.34
CA PHE A 19 -7.50 -30.49 21.63
C PHE A 19 -6.27 -30.63 20.71
N PHE A 20 -5.77 -29.53 20.15
CA PHE A 20 -4.62 -29.54 19.26
C PHE A 20 -3.36 -29.11 19.99
N GLY A 21 -2.24 -29.81 19.76
CA GLY A 21 -0.96 -29.55 20.43
C GLY A 21 -0.35 -28.17 20.16
N ASP A 22 -0.80 -27.46 19.10
CA ASP A 22 -0.41 -26.09 18.78
C ASP A 22 -1.33 -25.02 19.41
N GLY A 23 -2.33 -25.46 20.19
CA GLY A 23 -3.28 -24.58 20.88
C GLY A 23 -4.26 -23.83 19.97
N ARG A 24 -4.32 -24.15 18.68
CA ARG A 24 -5.17 -23.43 17.69
C ARG A 24 -6.33 -24.28 17.26
N SER A 25 -7.52 -23.70 17.15
CA SER A 25 -8.68 -24.36 16.52
C SER A 25 -8.61 -24.33 14.99
N GLU A 26 -7.92 -23.35 14.40
CA GLU A 26 -7.72 -23.26 12.96
C GLU A 26 -6.65 -24.25 12.50
N ARG A 27 -6.96 -25.01 11.47
CA ARG A 27 -6.04 -26.00 10.89
C ARG A 27 -5.55 -25.54 9.53
N PRO A 28 -4.25 -25.79 9.18
CA PRO A 28 -3.77 -25.56 7.84
C PRO A 28 -4.60 -26.41 6.85
N PRO A 29 -4.84 -25.92 5.63
CA PRO A 29 -5.47 -26.71 4.58
C PRO A 29 -4.71 -28.01 4.36
N VAL A 30 -5.44 -29.09 4.04
CA VAL A 30 -4.81 -30.36 3.66
C VAL A 30 -4.04 -30.15 2.36
N GLU A 31 -2.82 -30.65 2.29
CA GLU A 31 -1.99 -30.53 1.09
C GLU A 31 -2.73 -31.04 -0.16
N ASN A 32 -2.52 -30.36 -1.28
CA ASN A 32 -3.19 -30.65 -2.56
C ASN A 32 -4.71 -30.51 -2.55
N THR A 33 -5.29 -29.75 -1.61
CA THR A 33 -6.70 -29.40 -1.59
C THR A 33 -6.92 -27.92 -1.81
N VAL A 34 -8.01 -27.57 -2.48
CA VAL A 34 -8.48 -26.20 -2.66
C VAL A 34 -9.77 -26.02 -1.87
N ALA A 35 -9.84 -24.96 -1.08
CA ALA A 35 -11.05 -24.66 -0.32
C ALA A 35 -12.24 -24.42 -1.27
N ARG A 36 -13.43 -24.86 -0.84
CA ARG A 36 -14.66 -24.63 -1.63
C ARG A 36 -14.86 -23.14 -1.84
N GLY A 37 -15.01 -22.72 -3.09
CA GLY A 37 -15.15 -21.31 -3.50
C GLY A 37 -13.85 -20.63 -3.92
N SER A 38 -12.68 -21.25 -3.68
CA SER A 38 -11.38 -20.69 -4.08
C SER A 38 -10.90 -21.20 -5.45
N LEU A 39 -11.64 -22.11 -6.08
CA LEU A 39 -11.27 -22.69 -7.37
C LEU A 39 -11.39 -21.69 -8.55
N ALA A 40 -12.19 -20.64 -8.37
CA ALA A 40 -12.39 -19.60 -9.39
C ALA A 40 -11.24 -18.58 -9.46
N ASP A 41 -10.26 -18.65 -8.56
CA ASP A 41 -9.17 -17.68 -8.48
C ASP A 41 -8.03 -17.99 -9.48
N ASP A 42 -8.08 -19.11 -10.20
CA ASP A 42 -7.06 -19.50 -11.17
C ASP A 42 -6.91 -18.48 -12.30
N GLU A 43 -8.01 -17.84 -12.73
CA GLU A 43 -7.98 -16.79 -13.76
C GLU A 43 -7.23 -15.51 -13.30
N LEU A 44 -7.17 -15.28 -12.00
CA LEU A 44 -6.48 -14.15 -11.40
C LEU A 44 -5.04 -14.49 -11.02
N PHE A 45 -4.62 -15.74 -11.23
CA PHE A 45 -3.25 -16.14 -10.97
C PHE A 45 -2.35 -15.78 -12.16
N VAL A 46 -1.39 -14.91 -11.89
CA VAL A 46 -0.41 -14.47 -12.89
C VAL A 46 0.99 -14.82 -12.40
N PRO A 47 1.85 -15.43 -13.24
CA PRO A 47 3.22 -15.74 -12.86
C PRO A 47 3.97 -14.51 -12.35
N LYS A 48 4.84 -14.69 -11.36
CA LYS A 48 5.59 -13.62 -10.68
C LYS A 48 6.39 -12.71 -11.61
N ASN A 49 6.90 -13.25 -12.70
CA ASN A 49 7.68 -12.51 -13.70
C ASN A 49 6.83 -11.90 -14.84
N SER A 50 5.51 -12.01 -14.76
CA SER A 50 4.60 -11.52 -15.80
C SER A 50 4.15 -10.08 -15.54
N ASN A 51 4.05 -9.31 -16.63
CA ASN A 51 3.42 -7.98 -16.62
C ASN A 51 1.93 -8.04 -16.98
N ASN A 52 1.38 -9.23 -17.27
CA ASN A 52 -0.03 -9.37 -17.59
C ASN A 52 -0.90 -8.85 -16.44
N PHE A 53 -2.01 -8.21 -16.82
CA PHE A 53 -3.01 -7.75 -15.89
C PHE A 53 -4.30 -8.55 -16.16
N PRO A 54 -4.78 -9.38 -15.25
CA PRO A 54 -5.88 -10.31 -15.54
C PRO A 54 -7.26 -9.65 -15.54
N LEU A 55 -7.33 -8.36 -15.24
CA LEU A 55 -8.57 -7.59 -15.18
C LEU A 55 -8.51 -6.41 -16.14
N THR A 56 -9.66 -6.01 -16.67
CA THR A 56 -9.78 -4.75 -17.41
C THR A 56 -9.60 -3.58 -16.41
N VAL A 57 -8.63 -2.72 -16.71
CA VAL A 57 -8.35 -1.53 -15.89
C VAL A 57 -9.27 -0.41 -16.33
N ASP A 58 -10.32 -0.17 -15.59
CA ASP A 58 -11.26 0.92 -15.73
C ASP A 58 -11.23 1.85 -14.51
N LEU A 59 -11.96 2.96 -14.56
CA LEU A 59 -12.03 3.91 -13.45
C LEU A 59 -12.57 3.26 -12.18
N LYS A 60 -13.57 2.40 -12.29
CA LYS A 60 -14.18 1.71 -11.16
C LYS A 60 -13.19 0.77 -10.44
N LEU A 61 -12.33 0.08 -11.21
CA LEU A 61 -11.26 -0.75 -10.64
C LEU A 61 -10.21 0.11 -9.94
N LEU A 62 -9.87 1.27 -10.50
CA LEU A 62 -8.92 2.21 -9.89
C LEU A 62 -9.46 2.80 -8.59
N GLU A 63 -10.72 3.24 -8.56
CA GLU A 63 -11.39 3.73 -7.34
C GLU A 63 -11.43 2.65 -6.25
N ARG A 64 -11.74 1.42 -6.64
CA ARG A 64 -11.69 0.28 -5.71
C ARG A 64 -10.27 0.04 -5.19
N GLY A 65 -9.28 0.12 -6.06
CA GLY A 65 -7.88 -0.02 -5.72
C GLY A 65 -7.42 1.07 -4.75
N GLU A 66 -7.83 2.30 -4.98
CA GLU A 66 -7.56 3.43 -4.09
C GLU A 66 -8.13 3.21 -2.69
N GLU A 67 -9.41 2.84 -2.62
CA GLU A 67 -10.07 2.54 -1.35
C GLU A 67 -9.30 1.47 -0.56
N ARG A 68 -8.98 0.36 -1.20
CA ARG A 68 -8.27 -0.76 -0.55
C ARG A 68 -6.82 -0.43 -0.20
N PHE A 69 -6.14 0.31 -1.05
CA PHE A 69 -4.79 0.82 -0.78
C PHE A 69 -4.77 1.71 0.47
N LYS A 70 -5.74 2.64 0.59
CA LYS A 70 -5.85 3.51 1.76
C LYS A 70 -6.05 2.74 3.06
N ILE A 71 -6.80 1.64 3.03
CA ILE A 71 -7.09 0.83 4.22
C ILE A 71 -5.88 -0.04 4.60
N PHE A 72 -5.33 -0.80 3.66
CA PHE A 72 -4.39 -1.88 3.95
C PHE A 72 -2.92 -1.49 3.75
N CYS A 73 -2.61 -0.60 2.83
CA CYS A 73 -1.25 -0.31 2.41
C CYS A 73 -0.73 1.02 2.96
N SER A 74 -1.57 2.07 2.97
CA SER A 74 -1.15 3.42 3.35
C SER A 74 -0.64 3.56 4.78
N PRO A 75 -1.09 2.77 5.78
CA PRO A 75 -0.55 2.86 7.13
C PRO A 75 0.97 2.69 7.20
N CYS A 76 1.54 1.84 6.35
CA CYS A 76 2.97 1.63 6.25
C CYS A 76 3.59 2.41 5.08
N HIS A 77 2.96 2.37 3.89
CA HIS A 77 3.53 2.88 2.65
C HIS A 77 3.25 4.37 2.39
N GLY A 78 2.41 5.01 3.20
CA GLY A 78 1.97 6.39 2.97
C GLY A 78 0.90 6.50 1.88
N LEU A 79 0.11 7.57 1.90
CA LEU A 79 -0.95 7.80 0.90
C LEU A 79 -0.39 7.99 -0.51
N GLN A 80 0.83 8.49 -0.62
CA GLN A 80 1.53 8.69 -1.89
C GLN A 80 2.47 7.55 -2.26
N GLY A 81 2.55 6.50 -1.44
CA GLY A 81 3.43 5.36 -1.70
C GLY A 81 4.92 5.65 -1.54
N ASP A 82 5.27 6.66 -0.78
CA ASP A 82 6.63 7.12 -0.51
C ASP A 82 7.34 6.35 0.61
N GLY A 83 6.60 5.49 1.32
CA GLY A 83 7.12 4.73 2.45
C GLY A 83 7.03 5.45 3.78
N ASN A 84 6.37 6.61 3.84
CA ASN A 84 6.24 7.42 5.05
C ASN A 84 4.83 7.32 5.64
N GLY A 85 4.39 6.11 5.93
CA GLY A 85 3.09 5.86 6.52
C GLY A 85 3.04 6.15 8.02
N PHE A 86 1.83 6.20 8.55
CA PHE A 86 1.54 6.55 9.95
C PHE A 86 2.29 5.67 10.98
N VAL A 87 2.40 4.36 10.71
CA VAL A 87 3.12 3.45 11.63
C VAL A 87 4.64 3.62 11.54
N VAL A 88 5.15 4.05 10.38
CA VAL A 88 6.58 4.39 10.20
C VAL A 88 6.95 5.60 11.05
N MET A 89 6.11 6.63 11.07
CA MET A 89 6.31 7.80 11.93
C MET A 89 6.30 7.46 13.42
N ARG A 90 5.84 6.26 13.79
CA ARG A 90 5.85 5.74 15.16
C ARG A 90 6.92 4.72 15.45
N GLY A 91 7.94 4.64 14.60
CA GLY A 91 9.14 3.83 14.83
C GLY A 91 9.19 2.51 14.07
N MET A 92 8.20 2.19 13.22
CA MET A 92 8.31 1.04 12.34
C MET A 92 9.33 1.32 11.23
N LYS A 93 10.08 0.29 10.82
CA LYS A 93 11.03 0.43 9.71
C LYS A 93 10.29 0.82 8.43
N ALA A 94 10.75 1.89 7.79
CA ALA A 94 10.16 2.39 6.55
C ALA A 94 10.28 1.35 5.42
N PRO A 95 9.19 1.03 4.73
CA PRO A 95 9.24 0.27 3.49
C PRO A 95 9.84 1.13 2.37
N PRO A 96 10.39 0.48 1.30
CA PRO A 96 10.87 1.24 0.16
C PRO A 96 9.74 2.00 -0.54
N SER A 97 10.04 3.20 -1.02
CA SER A 97 9.11 3.97 -1.83
C SER A 97 8.75 3.22 -3.13
N TYR A 98 7.48 3.18 -3.49
CA TYR A 98 7.01 2.61 -4.76
C TYR A 98 7.54 3.36 -5.99
N HIS A 99 8.04 4.58 -5.82
CA HIS A 99 8.55 5.42 -6.91
C HIS A 99 10.01 5.14 -7.29
N GLN A 100 10.69 4.24 -6.56
CA GLN A 100 12.04 3.79 -6.94
C GLN A 100 12.00 3.03 -8.26
N ASP A 101 13.02 3.19 -9.10
CA ASP A 101 13.10 2.57 -10.42
C ASP A 101 12.92 1.05 -10.37
N ARG A 102 13.55 0.41 -9.40
CA ARG A 102 13.42 -1.03 -9.18
C ARG A 102 11.96 -1.48 -9.03
N LEU A 103 11.13 -0.73 -8.29
CA LEU A 103 9.73 -1.08 -8.05
C LEU A 103 8.81 -0.60 -9.18
N ARG A 104 9.17 0.47 -9.88
CA ARG A 104 8.45 0.89 -11.10
C ARG A 104 8.61 -0.12 -12.23
N GLN A 105 9.81 -0.72 -12.36
CA GLN A 105 10.13 -1.72 -13.37
C GLN A 105 9.73 -3.14 -12.95
N ALA A 106 9.39 -3.36 -11.70
CA ALA A 106 8.99 -4.69 -11.22
C ALA A 106 7.73 -5.18 -11.94
N PRO A 107 7.64 -6.45 -12.33
CA PRO A 107 6.45 -7.03 -12.94
C PRO A 107 5.21 -6.94 -12.05
N ASN A 108 4.04 -6.86 -12.63
CA ASN A 108 2.78 -6.84 -11.88
C ASN A 108 2.60 -8.11 -11.04
N GLY A 109 2.97 -9.27 -11.59
CA GLY A 109 2.96 -10.54 -10.88
C GLY A 109 3.87 -10.56 -9.66
N TYR A 110 5.02 -9.87 -9.69
CA TYR A 110 5.90 -9.73 -8.53
C TYR A 110 5.21 -8.95 -7.40
N ILE A 111 4.55 -7.84 -7.73
CA ILE A 111 3.85 -7.04 -6.73
C ILE A 111 2.66 -7.83 -6.15
N TYR A 112 1.97 -8.59 -7.00
CA TYR A 112 0.89 -9.48 -6.57
C TYR A 112 1.39 -10.56 -5.63
N ASP A 113 2.51 -11.22 -5.94
CA ASP A 113 3.13 -12.23 -5.10
C ASP A 113 3.54 -11.66 -3.73
N VAL A 114 4.21 -10.50 -3.72
CA VAL A 114 4.60 -9.82 -2.47
C VAL A 114 3.36 -9.44 -1.64
N THR A 115 2.30 -8.96 -2.27
CA THR A 115 1.06 -8.63 -1.56
C THR A 115 0.37 -9.88 -1.01
N THR A 116 0.46 -11.01 -1.72
CA THR A 116 -0.15 -12.28 -1.35
C THR A 116 0.59 -12.97 -0.23
N ASN A 117 1.90 -13.15 -0.39
CA ASN A 117 2.73 -14.02 0.44
C ASN A 117 3.58 -13.23 1.45
N GLY A 118 3.70 -11.93 1.26
CA GLY A 118 4.61 -11.08 2.03
C GLY A 118 6.03 -11.06 1.48
N PHE A 119 6.85 -10.19 2.03
CA PHE A 119 8.28 -10.10 1.73
C PHE A 119 9.05 -9.46 2.90
N GLY A 120 10.01 -10.16 3.44
CA GLY A 120 10.81 -9.69 4.57
C GLY A 120 9.94 -9.42 5.81
N GLN A 121 9.83 -8.16 6.22
CA GLN A 121 9.00 -7.76 7.35
C GLN A 121 7.52 -7.52 6.98
N MET A 122 7.20 -7.43 5.70
CA MET A 122 5.83 -7.29 5.23
C MET A 122 5.14 -8.65 5.25
N LEU A 123 4.11 -8.78 6.05
CA LEU A 123 3.27 -9.98 6.08
C LEU A 123 2.40 -10.10 4.83
N GLY A 124 2.01 -11.31 4.47
CA GLY A 124 1.07 -11.56 3.37
C GLY A 124 -0.36 -11.14 3.72
N TYR A 125 -1.08 -10.68 2.73
CA TYR A 125 -2.46 -10.20 2.86
C TYR A 125 -3.50 -11.14 2.21
N SER A 126 -3.11 -12.36 1.87
CA SER A 126 -4.04 -13.31 1.22
C SER A 126 -5.29 -13.60 2.03
N ALA A 127 -5.19 -13.60 3.37
CA ALA A 127 -6.32 -13.85 4.26
C ALA A 127 -7.28 -12.64 4.40
N GLN A 128 -6.78 -11.40 4.21
CA GLN A 128 -7.55 -10.18 4.43
C GLN A 128 -8.06 -9.55 3.13
N ILE A 129 -7.33 -9.71 2.03
CA ILE A 129 -7.61 -9.05 0.77
C ILE A 129 -7.90 -10.10 -0.31
N PRO A 130 -9.13 -10.15 -0.84
CA PRO A 130 -9.48 -11.06 -1.94
C PRO A 130 -8.58 -10.84 -3.17
N PRO A 131 -8.35 -11.85 -4.02
CA PRO A 131 -7.49 -11.76 -5.20
C PRO A 131 -7.84 -10.59 -6.12
N ARG A 132 -9.11 -10.37 -6.40
CA ARG A 132 -9.58 -9.25 -7.23
C ARG A 132 -9.20 -7.88 -6.65
N ASP A 133 -9.33 -7.71 -5.33
CA ASP A 133 -8.97 -6.45 -4.66
C ASP A 133 -7.46 -6.24 -4.63
N ARG A 134 -6.65 -7.31 -4.54
CA ARG A 134 -5.18 -7.22 -4.68
C ARG A 134 -4.79 -6.69 -6.06
N TRP A 135 -5.44 -7.17 -7.12
CA TRP A 135 -5.24 -6.64 -8.47
C TRP A 135 -5.70 -5.19 -8.61
N ALA A 136 -6.82 -4.82 -7.98
CA ALA A 136 -7.28 -3.42 -7.95
C ALA A 136 -6.25 -2.51 -7.28
N ILE A 137 -5.67 -2.94 -6.15
CA ILE A 137 -4.58 -2.21 -5.47
C ILE A 137 -3.37 -2.02 -6.41
N ILE A 138 -2.99 -3.06 -7.17
CA ILE A 138 -1.86 -2.96 -8.10
C ILE A 138 -2.17 -1.98 -9.23
N ALA A 139 -3.38 -1.96 -9.76
CA ALA A 139 -3.80 -0.98 -10.76
C ALA A 139 -3.66 0.45 -10.23
N TYR A 140 -4.16 0.70 -9.02
CA TYR A 140 -4.02 1.99 -8.36
C TYR A 140 -2.56 2.36 -8.09
N LEU A 141 -1.74 1.40 -7.63
CA LEU A 141 -0.31 1.60 -7.42
C LEU A 141 0.40 2.03 -8.71
N ARG A 142 0.05 1.43 -9.85
CA ARG A 142 0.59 1.83 -11.16
C ARG A 142 0.16 3.25 -11.56
N ALA A 143 -1.09 3.60 -11.32
CA ALA A 143 -1.56 4.97 -11.53
C ALA A 143 -0.82 5.96 -10.62
N LEU A 144 -0.58 5.59 -9.36
CA LEU A 144 0.18 6.40 -8.41
C LEU A 144 1.66 6.59 -8.85
N GLN A 145 2.29 5.53 -9.37
CA GLN A 145 3.63 5.62 -9.96
C GLN A 145 3.65 6.52 -11.19
N LEU A 146 2.63 6.41 -12.05
CA LEU A 146 2.50 7.25 -13.26
C LEU A 146 2.32 8.73 -12.89
N SER A 147 1.48 9.03 -11.90
CA SER A 147 1.20 10.42 -11.50
C SER A 147 2.46 11.22 -11.13
N ARG A 148 3.48 10.56 -10.57
CA ARG A 148 4.77 11.17 -10.23
C ARG A 148 5.79 11.20 -11.37
N ASN A 149 5.63 10.34 -12.37
CA ASN A 149 6.62 10.13 -13.42
C ASN A 149 6.08 10.42 -14.81
N ALA A 150 4.85 10.92 -14.93
CA ALA A 150 4.26 11.30 -16.20
C ALA A 150 5.06 12.44 -16.85
N LYS A 151 5.34 12.31 -18.14
CA LYS A 151 5.94 13.40 -18.92
C LYS A 151 4.80 14.17 -19.58
N ALA A 152 4.92 15.49 -19.66
CA ALA A 152 3.94 16.33 -20.35
C ALA A 152 3.74 15.91 -21.81
N ALA A 153 4.78 15.31 -22.43
CA ALA A 153 4.71 14.78 -23.78
C ALA A 153 3.77 13.57 -23.93
N ASP A 154 3.53 12.81 -22.85
CA ASP A 154 2.69 11.61 -22.86
C ASP A 154 1.20 11.94 -22.73
N LEU A 155 0.87 13.22 -22.46
CA LEU A 155 -0.51 13.66 -22.31
C LEU A 155 -1.17 13.91 -23.68
N PRO A 156 -2.48 13.68 -23.82
CA PRO A 156 -3.25 14.12 -24.99
C PRO A 156 -3.05 15.62 -25.27
N ALA A 157 -3.08 15.99 -26.53
CA ALA A 157 -2.82 17.37 -26.98
C ALA A 157 -3.66 18.41 -26.22
N GLU A 158 -4.96 18.11 -26.05
CA GLU A 158 -5.90 18.97 -25.31
C GLU A 158 -5.50 19.26 -23.86
N LEU A 159 -4.95 18.25 -23.18
CA LEU A 159 -4.48 18.39 -21.80
C LEU A 159 -3.15 19.14 -21.72
N ARG A 160 -2.27 18.96 -22.72
CA ARG A 160 -1.02 19.73 -22.84
C ARG A 160 -1.28 21.23 -23.02
N GLU A 161 -2.25 21.57 -23.87
CA GLU A 161 -2.65 22.97 -24.08
C GLU A 161 -3.22 23.60 -22.80
N LYS A 162 -4.08 22.90 -22.05
CA LYS A 162 -4.60 23.36 -20.77
C LYS A 162 -3.49 23.58 -19.73
N LEU A 163 -2.48 22.69 -19.66
CA LEU A 163 -1.32 22.87 -18.79
C LEU A 163 -0.49 24.10 -19.17
N ASN A 164 -0.28 24.33 -20.46
CA ASN A 164 0.46 25.50 -20.95
C ASN A 164 -0.29 26.81 -20.67
N GLN A 165 -1.63 26.82 -20.79
CA GLN A 165 -2.47 27.96 -20.46
C GLN A 165 -2.49 28.23 -18.94
N GLY A 166 -2.56 27.19 -18.11
CA GLY A 166 -2.52 27.30 -16.64
C GLY A 166 -1.19 27.82 -16.10
N ASN A 167 -0.08 27.54 -16.77
CA ASN A 167 1.26 27.98 -16.36
C ASN A 167 1.52 29.47 -16.71
N SER A 168 0.75 30.05 -17.58
CA SER A 168 0.85 31.50 -17.94
C SER A 168 0.18 32.44 -16.93
N THR A 169 -0.60 31.92 -15.97
CA THR A 169 -1.28 32.69 -14.93
C THR A 169 -0.79 32.41 -13.50
N GLY A 170 0.23 31.56 -13.32
CA GLY A 170 0.72 31.10 -12.02
C GLY A 170 1.88 31.95 -11.49
N THR A 171 1.63 32.70 -10.47
CA THR A 171 2.55 33.38 -9.55
C THR A 171 3.78 32.52 -9.22
N LYS A 172 4.97 33.12 -9.36
CA LYS A 172 6.27 32.60 -8.93
C LYS A 172 6.20 32.06 -7.50
N PRO A 173 6.72 30.87 -7.19
CA PRO A 173 6.89 30.43 -5.80
C PRO A 173 7.84 31.38 -5.10
N GLY A 174 7.37 31.95 -4.00
CA GLY A 174 8.13 32.90 -3.17
C GLY A 174 9.39 32.27 -2.59
N GLY A 175 10.35 33.18 -2.39
CA GLY A 175 11.75 32.96 -2.07
C GLY A 175 12.06 32.06 -0.89
N GLU A 176 13.27 31.53 -0.96
CA GLU A 176 13.99 30.87 0.10
C GLU A 176 14.01 31.72 1.39
N PRO A 177 13.82 31.11 2.56
CA PRO A 177 14.09 31.80 3.81
C PRO A 177 15.61 32.00 3.97
N LYS A 178 16.00 33.25 4.02
CA LYS A 178 17.34 33.70 4.31
C LYS A 178 17.76 33.27 5.73
N PRO A 179 18.96 32.73 5.94
CA PRO A 179 19.41 32.38 7.29
C PRO A 179 19.65 33.66 8.10
N GLU A 180 18.97 33.77 9.23
CA GLU A 180 19.25 34.82 10.21
C GLU A 180 20.57 34.51 10.91
N THR A 181 21.54 35.35 10.70
CA THR A 181 22.80 35.40 11.46
C THR A 181 22.51 35.93 12.85
N GLY A 182 22.54 35.05 13.85
CA GLY A 182 22.47 35.40 15.25
C GLY A 182 23.72 36.16 15.69
N SER A 183 23.52 37.40 16.09
CA SER A 183 24.51 38.24 16.75
C SER A 183 24.70 37.80 18.19
N THR A 184 25.89 37.32 18.49
CA THR A 184 26.41 37.18 19.84
C THR A 184 26.55 38.58 20.50
N LYS A 185 26.00 38.74 21.68
CA LYS A 185 26.46 39.78 22.65
C LYS A 185 26.81 39.10 23.95
N ASP A 186 28.09 39.12 24.18
CA ASP A 186 28.70 38.96 25.50
C ASP A 186 28.18 39.99 26.46
N SER A 187 27.92 39.60 27.70
CA SER A 187 28.14 40.48 28.86
C SER A 187 28.41 39.66 30.10
N ALA A 188 29.60 39.86 30.60
CA ALA A 188 30.17 39.36 31.80
C ALA A 188 29.62 40.09 33.04
N GLY A 189 29.85 39.48 34.21
CA GLY A 189 29.75 40.07 35.55
C GLY A 189 28.70 39.34 36.40
N GLY A 190 28.94 38.79 37.56
CA GLY A 190 29.95 38.95 38.57
C GLY A 190 29.29 38.67 39.89
N SER A 191 29.93 37.87 40.70
CA SER A 191 29.91 37.89 42.19
C SER A 191 28.53 37.72 42.91
N ASP A 192 28.33 36.69 43.65
CA ASP A 192 28.60 36.37 45.10
C ASP A 192 28.14 34.91 45.42
#